data_ba34f784fc1c4ab37f41af3c92c71dac
#
_entry.id   ba34f784fc1c4ab37f41af3c92c71dac
#
_cell.length_a   1.000
_cell.length_b   1.000
_cell.length_c   1.000
_cell.angle_alpha   90.00
_cell.angle_beta   90.00
_cell.angle_gamma   90.00
#
_symmetry.space_group_name_H-M   'P 1'
#
loop_
_entity.id
_entity.type
_entity.pdbx_description
1 polymer ?
#
loop_
_entity_poly.entity_id
_entity_poly.type
_entity_poly.pdbx_seq_one_letter_code
_entity_poly.pdbx_strand_id
1 'polypeptide(L)'
;MSTLASASPARADRCDDLANQLKNQIDGMRVGQTAANLIYLAHPKAREITLGCSGRNFSNQLFAKSDREPSQAFIDLIGSSAAIIFTLPKDDMLKGASRCIKRMGLFRGDDVSIRYRRLDMRCTRTKTESTITISRAKDQ
;
A
#
# COMPACT_ATOMS: atom_id res chain seq x y z
N MET A 1 -36.14 25.28 1.39
CA MET A 1 -34.95 24.81 2.09
C MET A 1 -34.22 23.82 1.27
N SER A 2 -33.11 24.24 0.76
CA SER A 2 -32.28 23.37 -0.06
C SER A 2 -31.47 22.48 0.84
N THR A 3 -31.79 21.22 0.88
CA THR A 3 -30.89 20.24 1.44
C THR A 3 -29.77 20.08 0.46
N LEU A 4 -28.63 20.60 0.79
CA LEU A 4 -27.45 20.28 0.10
C LEU A 4 -27.10 18.84 0.41
N ALA A 5 -27.48 17.98 -0.49
CA ALA A 5 -26.90 16.66 -0.50
C ALA A 5 -25.43 16.85 -0.79
N SER A 6 -24.60 16.92 0.23
CA SER A 6 -23.19 16.84 0.02
C SER A 6 -22.94 15.45 -0.54
N ALA A 7 -22.77 15.39 -1.82
CA ALA A 7 -22.35 14.17 -2.44
C ALA A 7 -20.89 13.96 -2.13
N SER A 8 -20.54 13.53 -0.92
CA SER A 8 -19.27 12.90 -0.76
C SER A 8 -19.39 11.54 -1.42
N PRO A 9 -18.67 11.29 -2.47
CA PRO A 9 -18.65 9.96 -3.06
C PRO A 9 -18.24 8.98 -1.97
N ALA A 10 -19.00 7.91 -1.80
CA ALA A 10 -18.71 6.88 -0.82
C ALA A 10 -17.26 6.38 -0.90
N ARG A 11 -16.63 6.54 -2.07
CA ARG A 11 -15.22 6.21 -2.30
C ARG A 11 -14.26 7.09 -1.52
N ALA A 12 -14.46 8.40 -1.57
CA ALA A 12 -13.57 9.34 -0.90
C ALA A 12 -13.64 9.13 0.60
N ASP A 13 -14.82 8.90 1.13
CA ASP A 13 -15.02 8.66 2.55
C ASP A 13 -14.30 7.39 3.01
N ARG A 14 -14.40 6.32 2.24
CA ARG A 14 -13.72 5.07 2.56
C ARG A 14 -12.20 5.21 2.53
N CYS A 15 -11.69 5.92 1.56
CA CYS A 15 -10.26 6.12 1.41
C CYS A 15 -9.72 6.96 2.56
N ASP A 16 -10.44 8.01 2.93
CA ASP A 16 -10.10 8.84 4.08
C ASP A 16 -10.16 8.04 5.38
N ASP A 17 -11.17 7.19 5.52
CA ASP A 17 -11.29 6.32 6.69
C ASP A 17 -10.10 5.36 6.79
N LEU A 18 -9.69 4.78 5.68
CA LEU A 18 -8.52 3.89 5.66
C LEU A 18 -7.25 4.66 6.05
N ALA A 19 -7.07 5.86 5.51
CA ALA A 19 -5.92 6.68 5.86
C ALA A 19 -5.91 6.99 7.36
N ASN A 20 -7.05 7.29 7.93
CA ASN A 20 -7.17 7.55 9.37
C ASN A 20 -6.89 6.30 10.19
N GLN A 21 -7.34 5.13 9.75
CA GLN A 21 -7.01 3.88 10.42
C GLN A 21 -5.51 3.61 10.40
N LEU A 22 -4.87 3.85 9.26
CA LEU A 22 -3.42 3.71 9.16
C LEU A 22 -2.71 4.63 10.14
N LYS A 23 -3.12 5.88 10.20
CA LYS A 23 -2.55 6.86 11.12
C LYS A 23 -2.76 6.44 12.58
N ASN A 24 -3.95 5.95 12.91
CA ASN A 24 -4.29 5.63 14.30
C ASN A 24 -3.70 4.32 14.77
N GLN A 25 -3.48 3.37 13.89
CA GLN A 25 -3.04 2.02 14.26
C GLN A 25 -1.56 1.76 14.04
N ILE A 26 -0.87 2.60 13.28
CA ILE A 26 0.55 2.42 13.00
C ILE A 26 1.32 3.61 13.57
N ASP A 27 2.19 3.33 14.55
CA ASP A 27 3.01 4.36 15.15
C ASP A 27 3.91 5.02 14.09
N GLY A 28 3.92 6.34 14.08
CA GLY A 28 4.75 7.10 13.16
C GLY A 28 4.11 7.39 11.82
N MET A 29 2.95 6.81 11.53
CA MET A 29 2.26 7.08 10.28
C MET A 29 1.60 8.44 10.32
N ARG A 30 1.82 9.23 9.28
CA ARG A 30 1.18 10.53 9.12
C ARG A 30 0.46 10.59 7.80
N VAL A 31 -0.64 11.31 7.77
CA VAL A 31 -1.44 11.52 6.56
C VAL A 31 -1.11 12.89 6.00
N GLY A 32 -0.68 12.92 4.75
CA GLY A 32 -0.39 14.15 4.03
C GLY A 32 -1.55 14.56 3.14
N GLN A 33 -1.21 15.19 2.02
CA GLN A 33 -2.24 15.70 1.11
C GLN A 33 -2.81 14.60 0.23
N THR A 34 -3.97 14.87 -0.34
CA THR A 34 -4.62 14.02 -1.31
C THR A 34 -4.56 14.69 -2.67
N ALA A 35 -4.19 13.93 -3.69
CA ALA A 35 -4.15 14.43 -5.06
C ALA A 35 -4.48 13.28 -6.01
N ALA A 36 -5.42 13.52 -6.93
CA ALA A 36 -5.75 12.57 -8.00
C ALA A 36 -5.96 11.13 -7.51
N ASN A 37 -6.81 10.92 -6.53
CA ASN A 37 -7.11 9.60 -5.95
C ASN A 37 -5.95 8.94 -5.21
N LEU A 38 -4.92 9.70 -4.88
CA LEU A 38 -3.81 9.23 -4.05
C LEU A 38 -3.78 10.02 -2.76
N ILE A 39 -3.66 9.33 -1.64
CA ILE A 39 -3.39 9.96 -0.37
C ILE A 39 -1.92 9.72 -0.05
N TYR A 40 -1.17 10.81 0.07
CA TYR A 40 0.23 10.73 0.43
C TYR A 40 0.35 10.52 1.93
N LEU A 41 1.11 9.50 2.30
CA LEU A 41 1.37 9.17 3.70
C LEU A 41 2.85 9.42 3.96
N ALA A 42 3.24 9.41 5.23
CA ALA A 42 4.64 9.53 5.60
C ALA A 42 4.92 8.65 6.80
N HIS A 43 6.07 8.00 6.77
CA HIS A 43 6.53 7.17 7.87
C HIS A 43 8.06 7.12 7.86
N PRO A 44 8.71 7.16 9.05
CA PRO A 44 10.19 7.16 9.11
C PRO A 44 10.86 5.97 8.46
N LYS A 45 10.17 4.84 8.34
CA LYS A 45 10.74 3.61 7.78
C LYS A 45 10.53 3.46 6.28
N ALA A 46 9.89 4.41 5.63
CA ALA A 46 9.69 4.40 4.18
C ALA A 46 10.09 5.74 3.59
N ARG A 47 10.74 5.72 2.43
CA ARG A 47 11.05 6.95 1.72
C ARG A 47 9.79 7.58 1.15
N GLU A 48 8.85 6.74 0.74
CA GLU A 48 7.58 7.18 0.20
C GLU A 48 6.55 6.09 0.47
N ILE A 49 5.34 6.49 0.79
CA ILE A 49 4.23 5.55 0.95
C ILE A 49 2.94 6.27 0.57
N THR A 50 2.12 5.64 -0.27
CA THR A 50 0.85 6.22 -0.71
C THR A 50 -0.26 5.20 -0.65
N LEU A 51 -1.47 5.69 -0.43
CA LEU A 51 -2.69 4.91 -0.49
C LEU A 51 -3.47 5.33 -1.72
N GLY A 52 -3.57 4.43 -2.69
CA GLY A 52 -4.40 4.64 -3.86
C GLY A 52 -5.85 4.35 -3.53
N CYS A 53 -6.73 5.28 -3.86
CA CYS A 53 -8.15 5.14 -3.63
C CYS A 53 -8.78 4.36 -4.77
N SER A 54 -9.99 3.83 -4.55
CA SER A 54 -10.67 3.01 -5.53
C SER A 54 -10.70 3.66 -6.91
N GLY A 55 -10.26 2.92 -7.90
CA GLY A 55 -10.17 3.38 -9.27
C GLY A 55 -10.82 2.41 -10.25
N ARG A 56 -10.35 2.44 -11.49
CA ARG A 56 -10.89 1.61 -12.57
C ARG A 56 -10.48 0.14 -12.43
N ASN A 57 -9.23 -0.09 -12.12
CA ASN A 57 -8.63 -1.43 -12.16
C ASN A 57 -8.45 -2.07 -10.79
N PHE A 58 -8.55 -1.31 -9.73
CA PHE A 58 -8.34 -1.83 -8.38
C PHE A 58 -9.24 -1.12 -7.38
N SER A 59 -9.55 -1.81 -6.28
CA SER A 59 -10.34 -1.22 -5.21
C SER A 59 -9.49 -0.30 -4.33
N ASN A 60 -8.28 -0.72 -3.98
CA ASN A 60 -7.29 0.09 -3.28
C ASN A 60 -5.91 -0.37 -3.68
N GLN A 61 -4.93 0.50 -3.48
CA GLN A 61 -3.55 0.19 -3.80
C GLN A 61 -2.63 0.79 -2.74
N LEU A 62 -1.70 -0.02 -2.28
CA LEU A 62 -0.62 0.44 -1.40
C LEU A 62 0.67 0.48 -2.21
N PHE A 63 1.33 1.62 -2.21
CA PHE A 63 2.65 1.77 -2.82
C PHE A 63 3.64 2.25 -1.76
N ALA A 64 4.82 1.66 -1.74
CA ALA A 64 5.87 2.10 -0.82
C ALA A 64 7.24 1.95 -1.44
N LYS A 65 8.14 2.84 -1.03
CA LYS A 65 9.51 2.90 -1.52
C LYS A 65 10.47 2.89 -0.34
N SER A 66 11.54 2.14 -0.46
CA SER A 66 12.59 2.05 0.55
C SER A 66 13.95 2.17 -0.10
N ASP A 67 15.00 2.06 0.70
CA ASP A 67 16.36 1.86 0.20
C ASP A 67 16.42 0.59 -0.63
N ARG A 68 17.49 0.46 -1.40
CA ARG A 68 17.66 -0.70 -2.28
C ARG A 68 17.49 -2.02 -1.52
N GLU A 69 17.99 -2.09 -0.30
CA GLU A 69 17.83 -3.26 0.56
C GLU A 69 16.77 -2.96 1.61
N PRO A 70 15.53 -3.39 1.40
CA PRO A 70 14.46 -3.12 2.36
C PRO A 70 14.78 -3.71 3.73
N SER A 71 14.62 -2.90 4.78
CA SER A 71 14.81 -3.36 6.15
C SER A 71 13.61 -4.18 6.61
N GLN A 72 13.82 -4.95 7.67
CA GLN A 72 12.70 -5.67 8.28
C GLN A 72 11.62 -4.70 8.78
N ALA A 73 12.05 -3.54 9.28
CA ALA A 73 11.11 -2.51 9.73
C ALA A 73 10.23 -2.00 8.59
N PHE A 74 10.80 -1.86 7.39
CA PHE A 74 10.02 -1.50 6.21
C PHE A 74 9.03 -2.59 5.86
N ILE A 75 9.46 -3.85 5.86
CA ILE A 75 8.59 -4.99 5.56
C ILE A 75 7.46 -5.08 6.57
N ASP A 76 7.75 -4.86 7.86
CA ASP A 76 6.73 -4.86 8.92
C ASP A 76 5.72 -3.73 8.70
N LEU A 77 6.19 -2.56 8.28
CA LEU A 77 5.33 -1.43 7.95
C LEU A 77 4.38 -1.78 6.81
N ILE A 78 4.90 -2.41 5.76
CA ILE A 78 4.08 -2.82 4.61
C ILE A 78 3.06 -3.87 5.04
N GLY A 79 3.48 -4.87 5.81
CA GLY A 79 2.57 -5.91 6.30
C GLY A 79 1.45 -5.35 7.14
N SER A 80 1.77 -4.45 8.07
CA SER A 80 0.76 -3.80 8.92
C SER A 80 -0.20 -2.95 8.10
N SER A 81 0.34 -2.18 7.15
CA SER A 81 -0.48 -1.31 6.30
C SER A 81 -1.41 -2.11 5.41
N ALA A 82 -0.89 -3.15 4.77
CA ALA A 82 -1.68 -4.01 3.88
C ALA A 82 -2.78 -4.74 4.66
N ALA A 83 -2.49 -5.18 5.88
CA ALA A 83 -3.48 -5.85 6.73
C ALA A 83 -4.69 -4.94 6.98
N ILE A 84 -4.44 -3.67 7.24
CA ILE A 84 -5.49 -2.69 7.48
C ILE A 84 -6.25 -2.38 6.19
N ILE A 85 -5.54 -2.09 5.11
CA ILE A 85 -6.16 -1.69 3.84
C ILE A 85 -7.01 -2.81 3.26
N PHE A 86 -6.49 -4.02 3.25
CA PHE A 86 -7.14 -5.16 2.57
C PHE A 86 -7.90 -6.07 3.50
N THR A 87 -7.89 -5.76 4.80
CA THR A 87 -8.59 -6.54 5.83
C THR A 87 -8.19 -8.01 5.79
N LEU A 88 -6.89 -8.23 5.89
CA LEU A 88 -6.28 -9.56 5.88
C LEU A 88 -5.35 -9.71 7.08
N PRO A 89 -5.05 -10.96 7.50
CA PRO A 89 -4.15 -11.16 8.63
C PRO A 89 -2.76 -10.56 8.38
N LYS A 90 -2.22 -9.89 9.38
CA LYS A 90 -0.91 -9.27 9.29
C LYS A 90 0.19 -10.27 8.93
N ASP A 91 0.15 -11.46 9.54
CA ASP A 91 1.16 -12.50 9.27
C ASP A 91 1.17 -12.90 7.80
N ASP A 92 0.00 -13.00 7.19
CA ASP A 92 -0.11 -13.31 5.77
C ASP A 92 0.48 -12.20 4.92
N MET A 93 0.21 -10.95 5.30
CA MET A 93 0.73 -9.81 4.56
C MET A 93 2.25 -9.70 4.68
N LEU A 94 2.79 -10.00 5.86
CA LEU A 94 4.24 -10.07 6.05
C LEU A 94 4.86 -11.14 5.16
N LYS A 95 4.26 -12.32 5.11
CA LYS A 95 4.76 -13.41 4.28
C LYS A 95 4.72 -13.06 2.80
N GLY A 96 3.62 -12.46 2.35
CA GLY A 96 3.48 -12.05 0.96
C GLY A 96 4.49 -10.99 0.55
N ALA A 97 4.62 -9.94 1.35
CA ALA A 97 5.58 -8.87 1.09
C ALA A 97 7.01 -9.40 1.08
N SER A 98 7.36 -10.22 2.07
CA SER A 98 8.69 -10.82 2.13
C SER A 98 8.97 -11.69 0.91
N ARG A 99 7.98 -12.50 0.51
CA ARG A 99 8.13 -13.37 -0.66
C ARG A 99 8.38 -12.55 -1.92
N CYS A 100 7.61 -11.50 -2.11
CA CYS A 100 7.76 -10.62 -3.27
C CYS A 100 9.17 -10.02 -3.33
N ILE A 101 9.59 -9.43 -2.23
CA ILE A 101 10.90 -8.77 -2.14
C ILE A 101 12.05 -9.77 -2.34
N LYS A 102 11.96 -10.92 -1.71
CA LYS A 102 13.02 -11.94 -1.78
C LYS A 102 13.12 -12.62 -3.15
N ARG A 103 12.07 -12.55 -3.95
CA ARG A 103 12.13 -13.10 -5.30
C ARG A 103 12.94 -12.26 -6.26
N MET A 104 13.15 -11.00 -5.96
CA MET A 104 14.06 -10.17 -6.76
C MET A 104 15.48 -10.69 -6.58
N GLY A 105 16.25 -10.73 -7.64
CA GLY A 105 17.63 -11.15 -7.55
C GLY A 105 18.17 -11.69 -8.85
N LEU A 106 19.23 -12.46 -8.75
CA LEU A 106 20.05 -12.88 -9.86
C LEU A 106 19.28 -13.61 -10.97
N PHE A 107 18.33 -14.47 -10.59
CA PHE A 107 17.62 -15.29 -11.57
C PHE A 107 16.31 -14.69 -12.05
N ARG A 108 15.66 -13.85 -11.24
CA ARG A 108 14.36 -13.30 -11.57
C ARG A 108 14.39 -11.80 -11.86
N GLY A 109 15.58 -11.19 -11.70
CA GLY A 109 15.73 -9.78 -11.98
C GLY A 109 15.16 -8.88 -10.90
N ASP A 110 15.04 -7.60 -11.25
CA ASP A 110 14.66 -6.54 -10.32
C ASP A 110 13.23 -6.05 -10.51
N ASP A 111 12.39 -6.85 -11.15
CA ASP A 111 10.97 -6.54 -11.36
C ASP A 111 10.20 -7.85 -11.31
N VAL A 112 9.55 -8.10 -10.17
CA VAL A 112 8.88 -9.36 -9.88
C VAL A 112 7.43 -9.09 -9.52
N SER A 113 6.53 -9.87 -10.09
CA SER A 113 5.11 -9.83 -9.74
C SER A 113 4.69 -11.19 -9.21
N ILE A 114 3.95 -11.18 -8.10
CA ILE A 114 3.37 -12.39 -7.54
C ILE A 114 1.90 -12.15 -7.22
N ARG A 115 1.16 -13.24 -7.07
CA ARG A 115 -0.19 -13.18 -6.57
C ARG A 115 -0.24 -13.89 -5.22
N TYR A 116 -0.78 -13.20 -4.21
CA TYR A 116 -0.80 -13.71 -2.86
C TYR A 116 -2.11 -13.29 -2.18
N ARG A 117 -2.91 -14.27 -1.74
CA ARG A 117 -4.19 -14.00 -1.08
C ARG A 117 -5.10 -13.10 -1.91
N ARG A 118 -5.15 -13.34 -3.22
CA ARG A 118 -5.94 -12.57 -4.19
C ARG A 118 -5.48 -11.13 -4.34
N LEU A 119 -4.29 -10.83 -3.85
CA LEU A 119 -3.68 -9.53 -4.06
C LEU A 119 -2.58 -9.66 -5.10
N ASP A 120 -2.44 -8.62 -5.91
CA ASP A 120 -1.33 -8.51 -6.84
C ASP A 120 -0.22 -7.74 -6.15
N MET A 121 0.96 -8.30 -6.10
CA MET A 121 2.13 -7.67 -5.51
C MET A 121 3.23 -7.56 -6.55
N ARG A 122 3.76 -6.36 -6.72
CA ARG A 122 4.86 -6.11 -7.62
C ARG A 122 6.00 -5.46 -6.84
N CYS A 123 7.18 -6.05 -6.95
CA CYS A 123 8.38 -5.54 -6.30
C CYS A 123 9.40 -5.17 -7.37
N THR A 124 9.94 -3.97 -7.26
CA THR A 124 10.98 -3.50 -8.19
C THR A 124 12.17 -3.00 -7.41
N ARG A 125 13.33 -2.99 -8.08
CA ARG A 125 14.57 -2.55 -7.45
C ARG A 125 15.40 -1.82 -8.49
N THR A 126 15.96 -0.68 -8.09
CA THR A 126 16.95 0.05 -8.88
C THR A 126 18.28 0.04 -8.15
N LYS A 127 19.24 0.81 -8.60
CA LYS A 127 20.53 0.90 -7.92
C LYS A 127 20.42 1.48 -6.51
N THR A 128 19.40 2.31 -6.26
CA THR A 128 19.29 3.07 -5.02
C THR A 128 18.03 2.81 -4.23
N GLU A 129 17.02 2.18 -4.83
CA GLU A 129 15.69 2.07 -4.22
C GLU A 129 15.04 0.75 -4.51
N SER A 130 14.12 0.36 -3.64
CA SER A 130 13.20 -0.75 -3.86
C SER A 130 11.78 -0.25 -3.68
N THR A 131 10.85 -0.80 -4.45
CA THR A 131 9.43 -0.46 -4.32
C THR A 131 8.60 -1.71 -4.16
N ILE A 132 7.44 -1.57 -3.54
CA ILE A 132 6.43 -2.60 -3.52
C ILE A 132 5.07 -1.96 -3.77
N THR A 133 4.29 -2.57 -4.66
CA THR A 133 2.93 -2.16 -4.95
C THR A 133 2.01 -3.34 -4.67
N ILE A 134 1.01 -3.13 -3.83
CA ILE A 134 0.03 -4.16 -3.51
C ILE A 134 -1.35 -3.63 -3.87
N SER A 135 -2.10 -4.41 -4.64
CA SER A 135 -3.44 -4.00 -5.06
C SER A 135 -4.36 -5.20 -5.13
N ARG A 136 -5.65 -4.92 -5.01
CA ARG A 136 -6.71 -5.91 -5.22
C ARG A 136 -7.47 -5.51 -6.47
N ALA A 137 -7.54 -6.44 -7.42
CA ALA A 137 -8.30 -6.21 -8.64
C ALA A 137 -9.78 -6.00 -8.29
N LYS A 138 -10.44 -5.15 -9.07
CA LYS A 138 -11.80 -4.72 -8.75
C LYS A 138 -12.83 -5.84 -8.82
N ASP A 139 -12.56 -6.86 -9.63
CA ASP A 139 -13.46 -7.99 -9.85
C ASP A 139 -13.18 -9.19 -8.94
N GLN A 140 -12.58 -8.96 -7.79
CA GLN A 140 -12.21 -10.06 -6.89
C GLN A 140 -12.80 -9.91 -5.51
#